data_d7e7be6492c079db0870afef2ce38f09
#
_entry.id   d7e7be6492c079db0870afef2ce38f09
#
_cell.length_a   1.000
_cell.length_b   1.000
_cell.length_c   1.000
_cell.angle_alpha   90.00
_cell.angle_beta   90.00
_cell.angle_gamma   90.00
#
_symmetry.space_group_name_H-M   'P 1'
#
loop_
_entity.id
_entity.type
_entity.pdbx_description
1 polymer ?
#
loop_
_entity_poly.entity_id
_entity_poly.type
_entity_poly.pdbx_seq_one_letter_code
_entity_poly.pdbx_strand_id
1 'polypeptide(L)'
;MSPLIFVVVVVFVLQILSPTHNNYYTTASAATLKWKSSSDEYPPTPADDWASLVEAVLKETSSSSSPSYHGEEEGEGVMMMMQLEDENHPLREVYTRWHKWAHHHCHHNDEKKKKESEHDDGGEQQQPPPPPATRFHTWAKNAMYVIERNKELRNDPTKEYRLGLGYLADLTHEEFLNTRLGVNDDAGRARLAAKVHLPPDGSFEPAPKHFGGTSVDWRKEPRQAVTSVKNQKQCGSCWAFSAVAAVEGVQALATNAFPAVSLSEQELLDCDTKRDMGCGGGIMDNAFAWIESNGGLDTYSDWTYEAKRDYAPPPAGERPNPFKPRKVLCDATRVRRDAATIDGHEDVKPGSEVALMKAVAKQPVSVAIQANHLDFQLYSGGVFSDINCGTQLDHGVLLVGYGTDYDVNGTDYWIVKNSWSDKWGEDGYIRLATGVAPRGMCGIASMASYPLKNTTTVLEAALAA
;
A
#
# COMPACT_ATOMS: atom_id res chain seq x y z
N MET A 1 -40.43 -6.93 -40.37
CA MET A 1 -39.98 -5.54 -40.21
C MET A 1 -39.09 -5.51 -38.99
N SER A 2 -37.79 -5.54 -39.22
CA SER A 2 -36.76 -5.52 -38.18
C SER A 2 -36.51 -4.11 -37.69
N PRO A 3 -36.27 -3.89 -36.39
CA PRO A 3 -35.69 -2.63 -35.93
C PRO A 3 -34.18 -2.68 -36.02
N LEU A 4 -33.61 -1.66 -36.62
CA LEU A 4 -32.20 -1.39 -36.78
C LEU A 4 -31.49 -1.34 -35.43
N ILE A 5 -30.45 -2.19 -35.27
CA ILE A 5 -29.45 -2.11 -34.22
C ILE A 5 -28.44 -1.05 -34.67
N PHE A 6 -28.38 0.09 -33.98
CA PHE A 6 -27.27 1.03 -34.09
C PHE A 6 -26.10 0.50 -33.26
N VAL A 7 -25.15 -0.09 -33.93
CA VAL A 7 -23.84 -0.41 -33.38
C VAL A 7 -23.02 0.87 -33.48
N VAL A 8 -22.75 1.53 -32.35
CA VAL A 8 -21.70 2.55 -32.29
C VAL A 8 -20.37 1.84 -32.13
N VAL A 9 -19.66 1.67 -33.23
CA VAL A 9 -18.28 1.21 -33.26
C VAL A 9 -17.40 2.34 -32.76
N VAL A 10 -16.84 2.19 -31.57
CA VAL A 10 -15.68 2.99 -31.16
C VAL A 10 -14.49 2.47 -31.99
N VAL A 11 -14.11 3.22 -32.99
CA VAL A 11 -12.93 2.92 -33.81
C VAL A 11 -11.70 3.25 -32.96
N PHE A 12 -11.14 2.23 -32.34
CA PHE A 12 -9.75 2.24 -31.92
C PHE A 12 -8.91 2.17 -33.20
N VAL A 13 -8.37 3.28 -33.63
CA VAL A 13 -7.30 3.27 -34.62
C VAL A 13 -6.01 2.85 -33.90
N LEU A 14 -5.76 1.56 -33.87
CA LEU A 14 -4.45 1.00 -33.60
C LEU A 14 -3.56 1.33 -34.79
N GLN A 15 -2.82 2.43 -34.73
CA GLN A 15 -1.63 2.57 -35.55
C GLN A 15 -0.50 1.79 -34.91
N ILE A 16 -0.29 0.58 -35.42
CA ILE A 16 0.95 -0.17 -35.22
C ILE A 16 2.02 0.53 -36.06
N LEU A 17 2.79 1.40 -35.42
CA LEU A 17 4.09 1.82 -35.93
C LEU A 17 5.06 1.85 -34.78
N SER A 18 6.15 1.13 -34.93
CA SER A 18 7.44 1.05 -34.21
C SER A 18 7.61 1.76 -32.86
N PRO A 19 8.37 1.18 -31.92
CA PRO A 19 8.58 1.70 -30.58
C PRO A 19 9.53 2.90 -30.59
N THR A 20 8.99 4.08 -30.74
CA THR A 20 9.67 5.32 -30.36
C THR A 20 8.72 6.12 -29.50
N HIS A 21 9.22 6.44 -28.33
CA HIS A 21 8.57 7.18 -27.25
C HIS A 21 7.70 8.37 -27.65
N ASN A 22 6.69 8.57 -26.82
CA ASN A 22 5.84 9.73 -26.58
C ASN A 22 4.46 9.76 -27.25
N ASN A 23 3.48 9.93 -26.34
CA ASN A 23 2.09 10.32 -26.53
C ASN A 23 1.04 9.23 -26.49
N TYR A 24 0.73 8.74 -25.28
CA TYR A 24 -0.61 8.20 -25.00
C TYR A 24 -1.47 9.27 -24.31
N TYR A 25 -1.83 10.29 -25.07
CA TYR A 25 -2.99 11.13 -24.75
C TYR A 25 -3.81 11.32 -26.03
N THR A 26 -4.65 10.34 -26.33
CA THR A 26 -5.77 10.58 -27.24
C THR A 26 -6.85 11.25 -26.41
N THR A 27 -7.17 12.50 -26.76
CA THR A 27 -8.38 13.21 -26.34
C THR A 27 -9.58 12.31 -26.62
N ALA A 28 -10.14 11.71 -25.58
CA ALA A 28 -11.46 11.12 -25.66
C ALA A 28 -12.44 12.28 -25.89
N SER A 29 -12.97 12.37 -27.10
CA SER A 29 -14.07 13.26 -27.42
C SER A 29 -15.24 12.87 -26.50
N ALA A 30 -15.81 13.86 -25.82
CA ALA A 30 -16.91 13.77 -24.87
C ALA A 30 -18.25 13.30 -25.47
N ALA A 31 -18.21 12.49 -26.50
CA ALA A 31 -19.40 11.92 -27.15
C ALA A 31 -19.90 10.74 -26.30
N THR A 32 -20.84 11.05 -25.41
CA THR A 32 -21.83 10.14 -24.83
C THR A 32 -21.29 8.85 -24.25
N LEU A 33 -20.82 8.90 -23.01
CA LEU A 33 -20.66 7.72 -22.14
C LEU A 33 -22.02 7.06 -21.81
N LYS A 34 -22.76 6.61 -22.85
CA LYS A 34 -23.82 5.61 -22.70
C LYS A 34 -23.17 4.23 -22.66
N TRP A 35 -22.60 3.90 -21.51
CA TRP A 35 -22.20 2.55 -21.23
C TRP A 35 -23.45 1.68 -21.13
N LYS A 36 -23.65 0.78 -22.09
CA LYS A 36 -24.68 -0.24 -21.99
C LYS A 36 -24.21 -1.31 -21.01
N SER A 37 -25.00 -1.48 -19.95
CA SER A 37 -24.91 -2.61 -19.04
C SER A 37 -25.04 -3.92 -19.82
N SER A 38 -23.96 -4.68 -19.94
CA SER A 38 -24.01 -6.10 -20.16
C SER A 38 -22.75 -6.72 -19.55
N SER A 39 -22.97 -7.53 -18.54
CA SER A 39 -22.01 -8.30 -17.73
C SER A 39 -21.27 -7.54 -16.65
N ASP A 40 -21.31 -8.11 -15.44
CA ASP A 40 -20.78 -7.64 -14.17
C ASP A 40 -19.23 -7.71 -14.04
N GLU A 41 -18.50 -7.68 -15.13
CA GLU A 41 -17.03 -7.61 -15.12
C GLU A 41 -16.58 -6.18 -15.33
N TYR A 42 -16.12 -5.56 -14.22
CA TYR A 42 -15.37 -4.31 -14.28
C TYR A 42 -13.99 -4.59 -14.89
N PRO A 43 -13.59 -3.87 -15.95
CA PRO A 43 -12.19 -3.94 -16.35
C PRO A 43 -11.33 -3.43 -15.19
N PRO A 44 -10.17 -4.04 -14.91
CA PRO A 44 -9.21 -3.51 -13.95
C PRO A 44 -8.68 -2.18 -14.50
N THR A 45 -9.31 -1.09 -14.13
CA THR A 45 -8.83 0.25 -14.47
C THR A 45 -7.75 0.63 -13.48
N PRO A 46 -6.54 1.00 -13.91
CA PRO A 46 -5.53 1.61 -13.07
C PRO A 46 -6.09 2.85 -12.35
N ALA A 47 -5.55 3.17 -11.18
CA ALA A 47 -5.99 4.33 -10.40
C ALA A 47 -5.94 5.65 -11.19
N ASP A 48 -5.06 5.73 -12.19
CA ASP A 48 -4.89 6.85 -13.12
C ASP A 48 -6.11 7.09 -14.02
N ASP A 49 -6.78 6.01 -14.46
CA ASP A 49 -7.93 6.11 -15.36
C ASP A 49 -9.14 6.77 -14.67
N TRP A 50 -9.28 6.57 -13.36
CA TRP A 50 -10.33 7.24 -12.59
C TRP A 50 -10.14 8.75 -12.53
N ALA A 51 -8.90 9.23 -12.36
CA ALA A 51 -8.61 10.67 -12.36
C ALA A 51 -8.89 11.29 -13.74
N SER A 52 -8.53 10.61 -14.82
CA SER A 52 -8.83 11.06 -16.19
C SER A 52 -10.34 11.09 -16.47
N LEU A 53 -11.10 10.13 -15.96
CA LEU A 53 -12.56 10.12 -16.08
C LEU A 53 -13.20 11.28 -15.33
N VAL A 54 -12.75 11.58 -14.12
CA VAL A 54 -13.23 12.76 -13.35
C VAL A 54 -12.92 14.05 -14.11
N GLU A 55 -11.73 14.21 -14.64
CA GLU A 55 -11.35 15.41 -15.42
C GLU A 55 -12.25 15.59 -16.66
N ALA A 56 -12.60 14.51 -17.35
CA ALA A 56 -13.50 14.56 -18.49
C ALA A 56 -14.92 15.02 -18.09
N VAL A 57 -15.47 14.46 -17.00
CA VAL A 57 -16.80 14.85 -16.50
C VAL A 57 -16.82 16.32 -16.08
N LEU A 58 -15.76 16.80 -15.42
CA LEU A 58 -15.68 18.20 -15.00
C LEU A 58 -15.62 19.17 -16.19
N LYS A 59 -14.92 18.83 -17.26
CA LYS A 59 -14.86 19.63 -18.50
C LYS A 59 -16.23 19.72 -19.19
N GLU A 60 -17.00 18.64 -19.20
CA GLU A 60 -18.36 18.64 -19.79
C GLU A 60 -19.31 19.52 -18.98
N THR A 61 -19.31 19.41 -17.66
CA THR A 61 -20.19 20.20 -16.78
C THR A 61 -19.88 21.69 -16.81
N SER A 62 -18.61 22.08 -16.92
CA SER A 62 -18.19 23.47 -17.02
C SER A 62 -18.53 24.10 -18.39
N SER A 63 -18.60 23.33 -19.47
CA SER A 63 -18.94 23.84 -20.82
C SER A 63 -20.44 24.07 -21.03
N SER A 64 -21.29 23.48 -20.20
CA SER A 64 -22.76 23.60 -20.28
C SER A 64 -23.35 24.77 -19.49
N SER A 65 -22.57 25.39 -18.62
CA SER A 65 -22.96 26.55 -17.82
C SER A 65 -22.15 27.76 -18.26
N SER A 66 -22.72 28.63 -19.10
CA SER A 66 -22.19 29.96 -19.33
C SER A 66 -22.64 30.89 -18.20
N PRO A 67 -21.75 31.31 -17.31
CA PRO A 67 -21.86 32.61 -16.70
C PRO A 67 -20.61 33.43 -17.00
N SER A 68 -20.83 34.59 -17.59
CA SER A 68 -19.86 35.68 -17.61
C SER A 68 -19.65 36.21 -16.20
N TYR A 69 -18.67 35.63 -15.48
CA TYR A 69 -18.17 36.21 -14.25
C TYR A 69 -16.64 36.17 -14.29
N HIS A 70 -16.04 37.35 -14.42
CA HIS A 70 -14.64 37.58 -14.14
C HIS A 70 -14.50 37.77 -12.61
N GLY A 71 -14.08 36.73 -11.92
CA GLY A 71 -13.83 36.76 -10.49
C GLY A 71 -12.76 35.74 -10.11
N GLU A 72 -11.85 36.17 -9.30
CA GLU A 72 -10.59 35.59 -8.84
C GLU A 72 -10.65 34.06 -8.54
N GLU A 73 -9.53 33.37 -8.74
CA GLU A 73 -9.33 31.90 -8.66
C GLU A 73 -9.86 31.21 -7.39
N GLU A 74 -10.04 31.94 -6.28
CA GLU A 74 -10.63 31.43 -5.04
C GLU A 74 -12.14 31.13 -5.15
N GLY A 75 -12.86 31.76 -6.08
CA GLY A 75 -14.29 31.57 -6.27
C GLY A 75 -14.68 30.27 -6.97
N GLU A 76 -13.85 29.74 -7.86
CA GLU A 76 -14.16 28.53 -8.63
C GLU A 76 -14.21 27.27 -7.76
N GLY A 77 -13.29 27.13 -6.82
CA GLY A 77 -13.26 25.99 -5.90
C GLY A 77 -14.48 25.92 -4.96
N VAL A 78 -14.94 27.07 -4.46
CA VAL A 78 -16.13 27.15 -3.58
C VAL A 78 -17.42 26.88 -4.36
N MET A 79 -17.53 27.40 -5.58
CA MET A 79 -18.71 27.19 -6.42
C MET A 79 -18.83 25.72 -6.85
N MET A 80 -17.71 25.08 -7.16
CA MET A 80 -17.66 23.66 -7.50
C MET A 80 -18.02 22.77 -6.29
N MET A 81 -17.57 23.09 -5.09
CA MET A 81 -17.94 22.35 -3.88
C MET A 81 -19.44 22.46 -3.57
N MET A 82 -20.09 23.59 -3.84
CA MET A 82 -21.55 23.75 -3.74
C MET A 82 -22.31 22.88 -4.75
N GLN A 83 -21.77 22.68 -5.95
CA GLN A 83 -22.38 21.82 -6.97
C GLN A 83 -22.31 20.33 -6.58
N LEU A 84 -21.34 19.90 -5.77
CA LEU A 84 -21.23 18.51 -5.31
C LEU A 84 -22.35 18.11 -4.33
N GLU A 85 -23.10 19.07 -3.77
CA GLU A 85 -24.28 18.79 -2.94
C GLU A 85 -25.48 18.30 -3.76
N ASP A 86 -25.50 18.54 -5.07
CA ASP A 86 -26.54 18.02 -5.96
C ASP A 86 -26.49 16.49 -5.98
N GLU A 87 -27.60 15.86 -5.58
CA GLU A 87 -27.73 14.39 -5.58
C GLU A 87 -27.62 13.79 -6.99
N ASN A 88 -27.86 14.59 -8.04
CA ASN A 88 -27.75 14.19 -9.44
C ASN A 88 -26.41 14.56 -10.08
N HIS A 89 -25.44 15.07 -9.31
CA HIS A 89 -24.16 15.46 -9.88
C HIS A 89 -23.47 14.27 -10.58
N PRO A 90 -23.00 14.40 -11.82
CA PRO A 90 -22.44 13.28 -12.60
C PRO A 90 -21.27 12.56 -11.92
N LEU A 91 -20.47 13.25 -11.11
CA LEU A 91 -19.40 12.63 -10.35
C LEU A 91 -19.86 11.59 -9.32
N ARG A 92 -21.13 11.62 -8.88
CA ARG A 92 -21.66 10.61 -7.94
C ARG A 92 -21.74 9.22 -8.58
N GLU A 93 -22.05 9.15 -9.88
CA GLU A 93 -22.01 7.89 -10.62
C GLU A 93 -20.58 7.38 -10.75
N VAL A 94 -19.64 8.25 -11.09
CA VAL A 94 -18.21 7.90 -11.16
C VAL A 94 -17.71 7.39 -9.79
N TYR A 95 -18.05 8.09 -8.71
CA TYR A 95 -17.71 7.68 -7.35
C TYR A 95 -18.31 6.33 -6.98
N THR A 96 -19.56 6.09 -7.31
CA THR A 96 -20.23 4.80 -7.01
C THR A 96 -19.51 3.64 -7.70
N ARG A 97 -19.09 3.83 -8.95
CA ARG A 97 -18.31 2.82 -9.70
C ARG A 97 -16.92 2.64 -9.10
N TRP A 98 -16.22 3.75 -8.81
CA TRP A 98 -14.92 3.71 -8.15
C TRP A 98 -14.99 2.99 -6.80
N HIS A 99 -15.98 3.31 -5.96
CA HIS A 99 -16.17 2.69 -4.66
C HIS A 99 -16.36 1.17 -4.75
N LYS A 100 -17.17 0.72 -5.71
CA LYS A 100 -17.30 -0.72 -5.98
C LYS A 100 -15.97 -1.34 -6.36
N TRP A 101 -15.21 -0.72 -7.28
CA TRP A 101 -13.90 -1.22 -7.68
C TRP A 101 -12.91 -1.25 -6.52
N ALA A 102 -12.83 -0.17 -5.74
CA ALA A 102 -11.87 -0.04 -4.65
C ALA A 102 -12.11 -1.07 -3.52
N HIS A 103 -13.38 -1.42 -3.28
CA HIS A 103 -13.75 -2.26 -2.13
C HIS A 103 -14.14 -3.70 -2.51
N HIS A 104 -14.45 -4.00 -3.78
CA HIS A 104 -14.92 -5.32 -4.19
C HIS A 104 -13.86 -6.43 -4.06
N HIS A 105 -12.59 -6.13 -4.18
CA HIS A 105 -11.51 -7.14 -4.17
C HIS A 105 -10.87 -7.38 -2.80
N CYS A 106 -11.17 -6.57 -1.80
CA CYS A 106 -10.67 -6.82 -0.44
C CYS A 106 -11.25 -8.10 0.20
N HIS A 107 -12.33 -8.67 -0.36
CA HIS A 107 -13.00 -9.86 0.17
C HIS A 107 -12.70 -11.16 -0.62
N HIS A 108 -12.16 -11.06 -1.84
CA HIS A 108 -12.13 -12.23 -2.74
C HIS A 108 -11.05 -13.28 -2.40
N ASN A 109 -9.99 -12.91 -1.70
CA ASN A 109 -8.97 -13.87 -1.27
C ASN A 109 -9.40 -14.65 -0.01
N ASP A 110 -10.30 -14.07 0.80
CA ASP A 110 -10.82 -14.71 2.02
C ASP A 110 -12.01 -15.65 1.71
N GLU A 111 -12.80 -15.38 0.65
CA GLU A 111 -14.00 -16.15 0.32
C GLU A 111 -13.75 -17.40 -0.53
N LYS A 112 -12.69 -17.46 -1.36
CA LYS A 112 -12.41 -18.66 -2.16
C LYS A 112 -12.15 -19.90 -1.31
N LYS A 113 -11.58 -19.75 -0.10
CA LYS A 113 -11.38 -20.86 0.83
C LYS A 113 -12.61 -21.25 1.65
N LYS A 114 -13.59 -20.34 1.81
CA LYS A 114 -14.85 -20.63 2.49
C LYS A 114 -15.83 -21.45 1.64
N LYS A 115 -15.76 -21.31 0.31
CA LYS A 115 -16.67 -22.03 -0.62
C LYS A 115 -16.34 -23.51 -0.85
N GLU A 116 -15.17 -23.99 -0.42
CA GLU A 116 -14.86 -25.43 -0.50
C GLU A 116 -15.40 -26.23 0.70
N SER A 117 -15.98 -25.60 1.71
CA SER A 117 -16.46 -26.26 2.94
C SER A 117 -17.93 -26.07 3.28
N GLU A 118 -18.72 -25.31 2.52
CA GLU A 118 -20.14 -25.09 2.82
C GLU A 118 -21.04 -25.39 1.62
N HIS A 119 -22.09 -26.18 1.87
CA HIS A 119 -23.20 -26.43 0.97
C HIS A 119 -23.94 -25.13 0.63
N ASP A 120 -24.26 -25.01 -0.66
CA ASP A 120 -24.98 -23.93 -1.32
C ASP A 120 -26.38 -23.70 -0.69
N ASP A 121 -26.46 -22.74 0.20
CA ASP A 121 -27.74 -22.11 0.56
C ASP A 121 -27.77 -20.73 -0.12
N GLY A 122 -28.63 -20.60 -1.14
CA GLY A 122 -28.77 -19.42 -2.01
C GLY A 122 -29.08 -18.11 -1.27
N GLY A 123 -28.09 -17.56 -0.59
CA GLY A 123 -28.13 -16.25 0.03
C GLY A 123 -27.79 -15.15 -1.00
N GLU A 124 -28.74 -14.27 -1.27
CA GLU A 124 -28.53 -13.01 -2.02
C GLU A 124 -27.28 -12.31 -1.47
N GLN A 125 -26.30 -12.08 -2.35
CA GLN A 125 -25.13 -11.26 -2.04
C GLN A 125 -25.61 -9.84 -1.73
N GLN A 126 -25.70 -9.48 -0.46
CA GLN A 126 -26.01 -8.12 -0.04
C GLN A 126 -24.93 -7.18 -0.57
N GLN A 127 -25.32 -6.26 -1.44
CA GLN A 127 -24.45 -5.18 -1.89
C GLN A 127 -23.96 -4.39 -0.66
N PRO A 128 -22.66 -3.99 -0.60
CA PRO A 128 -22.20 -3.14 0.47
C PRO A 128 -23.08 -1.88 0.55
N PRO A 129 -23.38 -1.38 1.76
CA PRO A 129 -24.21 -0.18 1.91
C PRO A 129 -23.58 0.98 1.13
N PRO A 130 -24.40 1.88 0.57
CA PRO A 130 -23.90 3.05 -0.14
C PRO A 130 -23.01 3.87 0.82
N PRO A 131 -21.87 4.36 0.32
CA PRO A 131 -20.94 5.10 1.15
C PRO A 131 -21.59 6.39 1.68
N PRO A 132 -21.25 6.85 2.90
CA PRO A 132 -21.74 8.11 3.43
C PRO A 132 -21.45 9.29 2.48
N ALA A 133 -22.34 10.28 2.43
CA ALA A 133 -22.16 11.47 1.59
C ALA A 133 -20.80 12.16 1.84
N THR A 134 -20.32 12.16 3.07
CA THR A 134 -19.00 12.68 3.46
C THR A 134 -17.85 12.02 2.72
N ARG A 135 -17.93 10.73 2.41
CA ARG A 135 -16.90 10.00 1.63
C ARG A 135 -16.84 10.48 0.20
N PHE A 136 -17.98 10.75 -0.41
CA PHE A 136 -18.03 11.31 -1.76
C PHE A 136 -17.33 12.68 -1.84
N HIS A 137 -17.60 13.59 -0.88
CA HIS A 137 -16.96 14.90 -0.87
C HIS A 137 -15.43 14.79 -0.68
N THR A 138 -14.99 13.92 0.21
CA THR A 138 -13.56 13.66 0.41
C THR A 138 -12.90 13.12 -0.87
N TRP A 139 -13.54 12.14 -1.50
CA TRP A 139 -13.05 11.56 -2.75
C TRP A 139 -12.98 12.61 -3.89
N ALA A 140 -14.02 13.43 -4.05
CA ALA A 140 -14.05 14.48 -5.06
C ALA A 140 -12.95 15.53 -4.82
N LYS A 141 -12.70 15.92 -3.55
CA LYS A 141 -11.62 16.81 -3.18
C LYS A 141 -10.26 16.21 -3.52
N ASN A 142 -10.03 14.95 -3.18
CA ASN A 142 -8.80 14.25 -3.52
C ASN A 142 -8.63 14.09 -5.03
N ALA A 143 -9.73 13.87 -5.78
CA ALA A 143 -9.69 13.81 -7.24
C ALA A 143 -9.22 15.14 -7.86
N MET A 144 -9.73 16.26 -7.38
CA MET A 144 -9.27 17.58 -7.83
C MET A 144 -7.79 17.81 -7.53
N TYR A 145 -7.36 17.45 -6.31
CA TYR A 145 -5.95 17.51 -5.95
C TYR A 145 -5.08 16.67 -6.90
N VAL A 146 -5.47 15.44 -7.18
CA VAL A 146 -4.75 14.54 -8.10
C VAL A 146 -4.63 15.15 -9.50
N ILE A 147 -5.72 15.70 -10.03
CA ILE A 147 -5.74 16.31 -11.37
C ILE A 147 -4.77 17.50 -11.43
N GLU A 148 -4.86 18.41 -10.46
CA GLU A 148 -4.00 19.60 -10.43
C GLU A 148 -2.54 19.25 -10.19
N ARG A 149 -2.28 18.39 -9.20
CA ARG A 149 -0.92 17.96 -8.88
C ARG A 149 -0.26 17.22 -10.04
N ASN A 150 -0.98 16.39 -10.76
CA ASN A 150 -0.45 15.71 -11.95
C ASN A 150 -0.12 16.69 -13.09
N LYS A 151 -0.80 17.83 -13.20
CA LYS A 151 -0.40 18.89 -14.16
C LYS A 151 0.94 19.50 -13.77
N GLU A 152 1.13 19.80 -12.48
CA GLU A 152 2.42 20.30 -11.96
C GLU A 152 3.55 19.29 -12.19
N LEU A 153 3.32 18.02 -11.83
CA LEU A 153 4.29 16.93 -11.99
C LEU A 153 4.73 16.75 -13.46
N ARG A 154 3.78 16.83 -14.41
CA ARG A 154 4.12 16.75 -15.85
C ARG A 154 4.99 17.91 -16.35
N ASN A 155 4.94 19.07 -15.70
CA ASN A 155 5.72 20.23 -16.05
C ASN A 155 7.11 20.23 -15.39
N ASP A 156 7.38 19.34 -14.45
CA ASP A 156 8.68 19.20 -13.78
C ASP A 156 9.39 17.92 -14.26
N PRO A 157 10.41 18.04 -15.12
CA PRO A 157 11.12 16.90 -15.67
C PRO A 157 11.94 16.12 -14.62
N THR A 158 12.04 16.61 -13.39
CA THR A 158 12.70 15.92 -12.28
C THR A 158 11.75 15.02 -11.50
N LYS A 159 10.45 15.07 -11.79
CA LYS A 159 9.40 14.30 -11.14
C LYS A 159 8.90 13.22 -12.07
N GLU A 160 9.18 11.97 -11.72
CA GLU A 160 8.87 10.79 -12.55
C GLU A 160 7.74 9.94 -11.96
N TYR A 161 6.94 10.51 -11.07
CA TYR A 161 5.80 9.83 -10.47
C TYR A 161 4.48 10.53 -10.81
N ARG A 162 3.40 9.83 -10.57
CA ARG A 162 2.04 10.32 -10.75
C ARG A 162 1.14 9.89 -9.62
N LEU A 163 0.08 10.65 -9.42
CA LEU A 163 -0.98 10.39 -8.46
C LEU A 163 -2.21 9.82 -9.14
N GLY A 164 -3.03 9.09 -8.38
CA GLY A 164 -4.26 8.52 -8.87
C GLY A 164 -5.29 8.27 -7.77
N LEU A 165 -6.48 7.85 -8.17
CA LEU A 165 -7.58 7.54 -7.25
C LEU A 165 -7.55 6.06 -6.86
N GLY A 166 -6.53 5.67 -6.09
CA GLY A 166 -6.40 4.34 -5.53
C GLY A 166 -7.35 4.08 -4.35
N TYR A 167 -7.18 2.96 -3.68
CA TYR A 167 -8.00 2.48 -2.55
C TYR A 167 -8.19 3.49 -1.41
N LEU A 168 -7.25 4.43 -1.22
CA LEU A 168 -7.27 5.40 -0.11
C LEU A 168 -7.84 6.77 -0.53
N ALA A 169 -8.40 6.90 -1.73
CA ALA A 169 -8.80 8.20 -2.26
C ALA A 169 -10.05 8.79 -1.61
N ASP A 170 -10.85 8.03 -0.88
CA ASP A 170 -12.00 8.53 -0.11
C ASP A 170 -11.71 8.80 1.37
N LEU A 171 -10.46 8.62 1.81
CA LEU A 171 -10.02 9.00 3.13
C LEU A 171 -9.59 10.47 3.16
N THR A 172 -9.98 11.19 4.21
CA THR A 172 -9.33 12.46 4.52
C THR A 172 -7.86 12.19 4.87
N HIS A 173 -7.01 13.19 4.69
CA HIS A 173 -5.60 13.05 5.07
C HIS A 173 -5.44 12.75 6.56
N GLU A 174 -6.26 13.36 7.42
CA GLU A 174 -6.28 13.07 8.86
C GLU A 174 -6.67 11.62 9.17
N GLU A 175 -7.71 11.09 8.52
CA GLU A 175 -8.09 9.67 8.66
C GLU A 175 -6.98 8.74 8.21
N PHE A 176 -6.31 9.07 7.10
CA PHE A 176 -5.16 8.32 6.61
C PHE A 176 -4.04 8.29 7.65
N LEU A 177 -3.62 9.45 8.16
CA LEU A 177 -2.59 9.55 9.21
C LEU A 177 -2.94 8.70 10.44
N ASN A 178 -4.19 8.74 10.88
CA ASN A 178 -4.65 8.06 12.10
C ASN A 178 -4.86 6.55 11.95
N THR A 179 -5.05 6.05 10.73
CA THR A 179 -5.48 4.66 10.52
C THR A 179 -4.51 3.81 9.71
N ARG A 180 -3.58 4.42 8.98
CA ARG A 180 -2.67 3.72 8.06
C ARG A 180 -1.21 3.77 8.48
N LEU A 181 -0.85 4.69 9.35
CA LEU A 181 0.51 4.82 9.86
C LEU A 181 0.63 4.14 11.23
N GLY A 182 1.81 3.58 11.51
CA GLY A 182 2.06 2.84 12.75
C GLY A 182 2.56 3.70 13.90
N VAL A 183 2.76 5.00 13.67
CA VAL A 183 3.29 5.95 14.66
C VAL A 183 2.53 7.26 14.55
N ASN A 184 1.45 7.38 15.33
CA ASN A 184 0.51 8.49 15.24
C ASN A 184 0.71 9.54 16.34
N ASP A 185 1.48 9.22 17.40
CA ASP A 185 1.68 10.10 18.55
C ASP A 185 3.15 10.47 18.76
N ASP A 186 3.39 11.52 19.54
CA ASP A 186 4.75 12.00 19.84
C ASP A 186 5.58 10.96 20.59
N ALA A 187 4.96 10.14 21.43
CA ALA A 187 5.63 9.09 22.18
C ALA A 187 6.10 7.96 21.25
N GLY A 188 5.28 7.58 20.28
CA GLY A 188 5.66 6.61 19.24
C GLY A 188 6.78 7.12 18.36
N ARG A 189 6.68 8.38 17.89
CA ARG A 189 7.75 9.03 17.13
C ARG A 189 9.04 9.11 17.91
N ALA A 190 8.99 9.42 19.21
CA ALA A 190 10.15 9.46 20.08
C ALA A 190 10.79 8.07 20.26
N ARG A 191 9.98 7.00 20.41
CA ARG A 191 10.48 5.62 20.49
C ARG A 191 11.17 5.21 19.19
N LEU A 192 10.58 5.53 18.05
CA LEU A 192 11.17 5.23 16.75
C LEU A 192 12.47 6.03 16.53
N ALA A 193 12.46 7.32 16.84
CA ALA A 193 13.64 8.17 16.74
C ALA A 193 14.80 7.69 17.65
N ALA A 194 14.50 7.13 18.82
CA ALA A 194 15.50 6.56 19.71
C ALA A 194 16.19 5.30 19.15
N LYS A 195 15.59 4.64 18.15
CA LYS A 195 16.18 3.50 17.45
C LYS A 195 17.03 3.91 16.25
N VAL A 196 16.89 5.13 15.76
CA VAL A 196 17.65 5.64 14.63
C VAL A 196 19.04 6.10 15.10
N HIS A 197 20.04 5.30 14.86
CA HIS A 197 21.43 5.59 15.21
C HIS A 197 22.22 6.08 13.99
N LEU A 198 21.89 7.28 13.50
CA LEU A 198 22.62 7.87 12.38
C LEU A 198 24.11 8.10 12.74
N PRO A 199 25.01 8.08 11.72
CA PRO A 199 26.38 8.45 11.92
C PRO A 199 26.49 9.83 12.61
N PRO A 200 27.32 9.99 13.65
CA PRO A 200 27.42 11.24 14.41
C PRO A 200 27.85 12.45 13.54
N ASP A 201 28.56 12.19 12.46
CA ASP A 201 29.05 13.17 11.49
C ASP A 201 28.01 13.51 10.41
N GLY A 202 26.80 12.89 10.49
CA GLY A 202 25.76 13.08 9.48
C GLY A 202 26.09 12.50 8.10
N SER A 203 27.13 11.64 8.01
CA SER A 203 27.52 11.03 6.73
C SER A 203 26.40 10.20 6.12
N PHE A 204 26.27 10.32 4.81
CA PHE A 204 25.35 9.54 3.98
C PHE A 204 26.12 8.89 2.83
N GLU A 205 25.90 7.59 2.65
CA GLU A 205 26.55 6.80 1.60
C GLU A 205 25.49 6.37 0.57
N PRO A 206 25.38 7.09 -0.58
CA PRO A 206 24.41 6.78 -1.61
C PRO A 206 24.73 5.44 -2.27
N ALA A 207 23.70 4.80 -2.85
CA ALA A 207 23.88 3.66 -3.73
C ALA A 207 24.72 4.05 -4.95
N PRO A 208 25.54 3.14 -5.50
CA PRO A 208 26.28 3.41 -6.73
C PRO A 208 25.30 3.59 -7.88
N LYS A 209 25.63 4.49 -8.82
CA LYS A 209 24.81 4.72 -10.02
C LYS A 209 24.52 3.40 -10.74
N HIS A 210 23.26 3.24 -11.15
CA HIS A 210 22.74 2.03 -11.79
C HIS A 210 23.06 0.77 -10.98
N PHE A 211 23.16 0.90 -9.65
CA PHE A 211 23.52 -0.18 -8.73
C PHE A 211 24.72 -1.01 -9.18
N GLY A 212 25.68 -0.36 -9.86
CA GLY A 212 26.86 -1.04 -10.43
C GLY A 212 26.51 -2.00 -11.57
N GLY A 213 25.38 -1.81 -12.26
CA GLY A 213 24.88 -2.71 -13.30
C GLY A 213 24.13 -3.93 -12.82
N THR A 214 23.69 -3.93 -11.54
CA THR A 214 22.91 -5.03 -10.94
C THR A 214 21.47 -4.59 -10.66
N SER A 215 20.56 -5.55 -10.64
CA SER A 215 19.18 -5.36 -10.19
C SER A 215 18.71 -6.58 -9.42
N VAL A 216 17.75 -6.38 -8.51
CA VAL A 216 17.14 -7.44 -7.72
C VAL A 216 15.63 -7.21 -7.66
N ASP A 217 14.86 -8.26 -7.83
CA ASP A 217 13.42 -8.26 -7.65
C ASP A 217 12.96 -9.62 -7.10
N TRP A 218 12.75 -9.68 -5.79
CA TRP A 218 12.36 -10.91 -5.09
C TRP A 218 10.92 -11.37 -5.37
N ARG A 219 10.14 -10.60 -6.13
CA ARG A 219 8.80 -10.98 -6.57
C ARG A 219 8.82 -11.95 -7.75
N LYS A 220 9.94 -11.99 -8.49
CA LYS A 220 10.07 -12.69 -9.78
C LYS A 220 10.66 -14.08 -9.64
N GLU A 221 10.30 -14.92 -10.62
CA GLU A 221 10.94 -16.22 -10.83
C GLU A 221 12.47 -16.12 -11.01
N PRO A 222 13.23 -17.15 -10.64
CA PRO A 222 12.76 -18.43 -10.07
C PRO A 222 12.56 -18.41 -8.54
N ARG A 223 12.77 -17.28 -7.86
CA ARG A 223 12.73 -17.17 -6.40
C ARG A 223 11.66 -16.17 -5.98
N GLN A 224 10.39 -16.59 -6.02
CA GLN A 224 9.27 -15.80 -5.51
C GLN A 224 9.27 -15.77 -3.96
N ALA A 225 10.19 -15.00 -3.39
CA ALA A 225 10.35 -14.86 -1.94
C ALA A 225 9.43 -13.79 -1.34
N VAL A 226 8.47 -13.27 -2.10
CA VAL A 226 7.52 -12.23 -1.67
C VAL A 226 6.10 -12.73 -1.89
N THR A 227 5.32 -12.77 -0.81
CA THR A 227 3.89 -13.12 -0.86
C THR A 227 3.06 -12.02 -1.52
N SER A 228 1.78 -12.28 -1.82
CA SER A 228 0.84 -11.27 -2.32
C SER A 228 0.76 -10.06 -1.37
N VAL A 229 0.39 -8.91 -1.94
CA VAL A 229 0.17 -7.70 -1.15
C VAL A 229 -1.06 -7.89 -0.25
N LYS A 230 -0.90 -7.55 1.03
CA LYS A 230 -1.94 -7.63 2.05
C LYS A 230 -2.51 -6.25 2.39
N ASN A 231 -3.54 -6.19 3.23
CA ASN A 231 -4.16 -4.95 3.65
C ASN A 231 -4.28 -4.87 5.17
N GLN A 232 -3.54 -3.94 5.79
CA GLN A 232 -3.60 -3.67 7.23
C GLN A 232 -4.91 -3.01 7.67
N LYS A 233 -5.77 -2.58 6.73
CA LYS A 233 -7.06 -1.93 7.01
C LYS A 233 -6.87 -0.69 7.93
N GLN A 234 -7.82 -0.43 8.85
CA GLN A 234 -7.77 0.71 9.77
C GLN A 234 -7.07 0.33 11.09
N CYS A 235 -5.80 -0.05 10.99
CA CYS A 235 -4.98 -0.47 12.12
C CYS A 235 -3.53 -0.08 11.88
N GLY A 236 -2.88 0.58 12.82
CA GLY A 236 -1.47 0.98 12.75
C GLY A 236 -0.49 -0.19 12.91
N SER A 237 -0.71 -1.28 12.17
CA SER A 237 0.03 -2.54 12.24
C SER A 237 1.09 -2.71 11.16
N CYS A 238 1.46 -1.66 10.45
CA CYS A 238 2.46 -1.70 9.38
C CYS A 238 3.80 -2.35 9.83
N TRP A 239 4.19 -2.14 11.08
CA TRP A 239 5.36 -2.78 11.69
C TRP A 239 5.28 -4.31 11.66
N ALA A 240 4.10 -4.88 11.97
CA ALA A 240 3.87 -6.32 11.93
C ALA A 240 3.89 -6.85 10.49
N PHE A 241 3.23 -6.14 9.54
CA PHE A 241 3.26 -6.51 8.12
C PHE A 241 4.66 -6.48 7.53
N SER A 242 5.47 -5.47 7.88
CA SER A 242 6.85 -5.37 7.44
C SER A 242 7.70 -6.53 7.99
N ALA A 243 7.63 -6.80 9.29
CA ALA A 243 8.40 -7.87 9.92
C ALA A 243 7.98 -9.25 9.41
N VAL A 244 6.68 -9.54 9.35
CA VAL A 244 6.16 -10.83 8.86
C VAL A 244 6.59 -11.07 7.43
N ALA A 245 6.47 -10.07 6.55
CA ALA A 245 6.85 -10.22 5.16
C ALA A 245 8.37 -10.44 4.96
N ALA A 246 9.22 -9.90 5.83
CA ALA A 246 10.65 -10.22 5.84
C ALA A 246 10.92 -11.67 6.28
N VAL A 247 10.16 -12.17 7.29
CA VAL A 247 10.25 -13.57 7.74
C VAL A 247 9.76 -14.53 6.66
N GLU A 248 8.65 -14.21 5.97
CA GLU A 248 8.17 -14.97 4.80
C GLU A 248 9.28 -15.15 3.75
N GLY A 249 9.98 -14.04 3.45
CA GLY A 249 11.06 -14.04 2.46
C GLY A 249 12.27 -14.85 2.89
N VAL A 250 12.81 -14.65 4.09
CA VAL A 250 13.98 -15.39 4.57
C VAL A 250 13.68 -16.87 4.74
N GLN A 251 12.48 -17.23 5.19
CA GLN A 251 12.03 -18.62 5.32
C GLN A 251 12.00 -19.30 3.94
N ALA A 252 11.39 -18.67 2.92
CA ALA A 252 11.36 -19.21 1.57
C ALA A 252 12.77 -19.43 0.99
N LEU A 253 13.66 -18.45 1.19
CA LEU A 253 15.05 -18.52 0.73
C LEU A 253 15.85 -19.61 1.43
N ALA A 254 15.74 -19.73 2.77
CA ALA A 254 16.47 -20.71 3.56
C ALA A 254 16.03 -22.16 3.30
N THR A 255 14.71 -22.36 3.07
CA THR A 255 14.14 -23.68 2.81
C THR A 255 14.08 -24.03 1.32
N ASN A 256 14.41 -23.07 0.46
CA ASN A 256 14.21 -23.17 -1.00
C ASN A 256 12.76 -23.57 -1.39
N ALA A 257 11.78 -23.12 -0.60
CA ALA A 257 10.36 -23.38 -0.81
C ALA A 257 9.67 -22.15 -1.41
N PHE A 258 9.34 -22.23 -2.68
CA PHE A 258 8.71 -21.16 -3.44
C PHE A 258 7.36 -21.61 -4.04
N PRO A 259 6.36 -20.75 -4.13
CA PRO A 259 6.30 -19.38 -3.58
C PRO A 259 6.34 -19.34 -2.07
N ALA A 260 6.73 -18.19 -1.49
CA ALA A 260 6.77 -17.97 -0.05
C ALA A 260 5.39 -18.23 0.60
N VAL A 261 5.40 -18.81 1.81
CA VAL A 261 4.19 -19.10 2.58
C VAL A 261 3.74 -17.83 3.33
N SER A 262 2.46 -17.53 3.27
CA SER A 262 1.89 -16.39 4.00
C SER A 262 1.77 -16.68 5.49
N LEU A 263 2.35 -15.81 6.34
CA LEU A 263 2.37 -15.90 7.79
C LEU A 263 1.43 -14.90 8.44
N SER A 264 1.17 -15.05 9.75
CA SER A 264 0.19 -14.29 10.51
C SER A 264 0.75 -12.99 11.08
N GLU A 265 0.20 -11.85 10.67
CA GLU A 265 0.40 -10.56 11.32
C GLU A 265 -0.46 -10.43 12.59
N GLN A 266 -1.61 -11.13 12.63
CA GLN A 266 -2.51 -11.08 13.79
C GLN A 266 -1.85 -11.68 15.04
N GLU A 267 -1.05 -12.72 14.89
CA GLU A 267 -0.33 -13.32 16.01
C GLU A 267 0.59 -12.29 16.70
N LEU A 268 1.28 -11.45 15.95
CA LEU A 268 2.06 -10.35 16.51
C LEU A 268 1.17 -9.32 17.22
N LEU A 269 0.02 -8.94 16.63
CA LEU A 269 -0.89 -7.99 17.24
C LEU A 269 -1.39 -8.46 18.59
N ASP A 270 -1.68 -9.74 18.72
CA ASP A 270 -2.30 -10.33 19.93
C ASP A 270 -1.26 -10.74 20.96
N CYS A 271 -0.08 -11.16 20.53
CA CYS A 271 0.89 -11.82 21.41
C CYS A 271 2.13 -10.97 21.74
N ASP A 272 2.60 -10.12 20.81
CA ASP A 272 3.68 -9.19 21.10
C ASP A 272 3.15 -7.94 21.82
N THR A 273 3.04 -8.09 23.15
CA THR A 273 2.40 -7.08 24.02
C THR A 273 3.36 -6.37 24.95
N LYS A 274 4.64 -6.78 24.97
CA LYS A 274 5.61 -6.24 25.92
C LYS A 274 6.23 -4.93 25.45
N ARG A 275 6.45 -4.80 24.15
CA ARG A 275 7.13 -3.65 23.53
C ARG A 275 6.30 -2.95 22.50
N ASP A 276 5.40 -3.69 21.82
CA ASP A 276 4.56 -3.19 20.74
C ASP A 276 3.10 -3.08 21.15
N MET A 277 2.37 -2.17 20.51
CA MET A 277 1.03 -1.77 20.94
C MET A 277 -0.08 -2.24 19.99
N GLY A 278 0.16 -3.28 19.16
CA GLY A 278 -0.81 -3.78 18.18
C GLY A 278 -1.17 -2.70 17.16
N CYS A 279 -2.46 -2.32 17.07
CA CYS A 279 -2.90 -1.23 16.18
C CYS A 279 -2.43 0.17 16.61
N GLY A 280 -1.87 0.33 17.78
CA GLY A 280 -1.25 1.59 18.24
C GLY A 280 0.20 1.76 17.82
N GLY A 281 0.72 0.84 16.99
CA GLY A 281 2.08 0.91 16.47
C GLY A 281 3.07 -0.05 17.12
N GLY A 282 4.23 -0.17 16.50
CA GLY A 282 5.32 -1.04 16.94
C GLY A 282 6.58 -0.84 16.10
N ILE A 283 7.56 -1.70 16.29
CA ILE A 283 8.88 -1.64 15.65
C ILE A 283 9.27 -3.04 15.17
N MET A 284 9.79 -3.16 13.95
CA MET A 284 10.13 -4.43 13.32
C MET A 284 11.15 -5.24 14.11
N ASP A 285 12.17 -4.58 14.71
CA ASP A 285 13.18 -5.25 15.54
C ASP A 285 12.58 -5.89 16.80
N ASN A 286 11.57 -5.24 17.40
CA ASN A 286 10.85 -5.83 18.53
C ASN A 286 10.04 -7.06 18.06
N ALA A 287 9.40 -6.98 16.91
CA ALA A 287 8.70 -8.10 16.30
C ALA A 287 9.64 -9.27 16.01
N PHE A 288 10.83 -9.03 15.44
CA PHE A 288 11.82 -10.09 15.22
C PHE A 288 12.29 -10.71 16.55
N ALA A 289 12.61 -9.88 17.56
CA ALA A 289 12.99 -10.39 18.87
C ALA A 289 11.86 -11.19 19.54
N TRP A 290 10.60 -10.81 19.32
CA TRP A 290 9.46 -11.58 19.80
C TRP A 290 9.33 -12.90 19.04
N ILE A 291 9.39 -12.91 17.70
CA ILE A 291 9.30 -14.11 16.86
C ILE A 291 10.37 -15.14 17.25
N GLU A 292 11.62 -14.68 17.42
CA GLU A 292 12.73 -15.52 17.90
C GLU A 292 12.41 -16.13 19.26
N SER A 293 12.00 -15.31 20.24
CA SER A 293 11.69 -15.77 21.59
C SER A 293 10.44 -16.63 21.69
N ASN A 294 9.48 -16.43 20.79
CA ASN A 294 8.26 -17.23 20.66
C ASN A 294 8.53 -18.62 20.03
N GLY A 295 9.62 -18.73 19.28
CA GLY A 295 10.00 -19.92 18.53
C GLY A 295 9.36 -20.00 17.14
N GLY A 296 8.81 -18.91 16.63
CA GLY A 296 8.30 -18.79 15.27
C GLY A 296 6.98 -18.05 15.14
N LEU A 297 6.37 -18.20 13.97
CA LEU A 297 5.06 -17.68 13.59
C LEU A 297 4.21 -18.76 12.95
N ASP A 298 2.91 -18.64 13.12
CA ASP A 298 1.90 -19.45 12.44
C ASP A 298 1.60 -18.94 11.02
N THR A 299 0.89 -19.74 10.22
CA THR A 299 0.44 -19.33 8.91
C THR A 299 -0.69 -18.30 9.02
N TYR A 300 -0.86 -17.48 7.97
CA TYR A 300 -2.00 -16.57 7.84
C TYR A 300 -3.35 -17.30 7.93
N SER A 301 -3.43 -18.53 7.40
CA SER A 301 -4.68 -19.33 7.43
C SER A 301 -5.04 -19.84 8.82
N ASP A 302 -4.05 -20.12 9.66
CA ASP A 302 -4.28 -20.60 11.02
C ASP A 302 -4.66 -19.46 11.97
N TRP A 303 -4.12 -18.25 11.71
CA TRP A 303 -4.42 -17.06 12.50
C TRP A 303 -4.65 -15.85 11.60
N THR A 304 -5.90 -15.75 11.09
CA THR A 304 -6.30 -14.74 10.08
C THR A 304 -6.28 -13.31 10.65
N TYR A 305 -5.88 -12.35 9.81
CA TYR A 305 -5.82 -10.95 10.17
C TYR A 305 -7.20 -10.29 10.30
N GLU A 306 -7.47 -9.65 11.45
CA GLU A 306 -8.75 -9.05 11.80
C GLU A 306 -8.71 -7.51 11.89
N ALA A 307 -7.54 -6.89 11.78
CA ALA A 307 -7.32 -5.44 11.95
C ALA A 307 -7.75 -4.90 13.32
N LYS A 308 -7.68 -5.70 14.33
CA LYS A 308 -7.96 -5.36 15.72
C LYS A 308 -7.13 -6.24 16.64
N ARG A 309 -6.99 -5.85 17.88
CA ARG A 309 -6.35 -6.66 18.91
C ARG A 309 -7.45 -7.33 19.75
N ASP A 310 -7.33 -8.61 19.98
CA ASP A 310 -8.25 -9.33 20.85
C ASP A 310 -8.03 -8.98 22.32
N TYR A 311 -9.12 -8.69 23.01
CA TYR A 311 -9.12 -8.37 24.42
C TYR A 311 -10.00 -9.33 25.21
N ALA A 312 -9.56 -9.69 26.41
CA ALA A 312 -10.37 -10.46 27.35
C ALA A 312 -11.75 -9.79 27.56
N PRO A 313 -12.85 -10.56 27.55
CA PRO A 313 -14.14 -10.04 27.94
C PRO A 313 -14.05 -9.44 29.34
N PRO A 314 -14.85 -8.43 29.67
CA PRO A 314 -14.94 -7.95 31.04
C PRO A 314 -15.38 -9.09 31.96
N PRO A 315 -15.00 -9.08 33.24
CA PRO A 315 -15.49 -10.05 34.22
C PRO A 315 -17.01 -10.15 34.20
N ALA A 316 -17.55 -11.35 34.45
CA ALA A 316 -18.99 -11.59 34.43
C ALA A 316 -19.72 -10.59 35.35
N GLY A 317 -20.69 -9.87 34.77
CA GLY A 317 -21.46 -8.82 35.47
C GLY A 317 -20.84 -7.41 35.43
N GLU A 318 -19.60 -7.23 34.93
CA GLU A 318 -19.03 -5.89 34.73
C GLU A 318 -19.27 -5.39 33.30
N ARG A 319 -19.61 -4.11 33.14
CA ARG A 319 -19.63 -3.45 31.82
C ARG A 319 -18.22 -3.08 31.43
N PRO A 320 -17.90 -3.07 30.11
CA PRO A 320 -16.61 -2.58 29.63
C PRO A 320 -16.33 -1.17 30.20
N ASN A 321 -15.24 -1.02 30.94
CA ASN A 321 -14.81 0.28 31.45
C ASN A 321 -13.72 0.83 30.51
N PRO A 322 -13.95 1.92 29.77
CA PRO A 322 -12.98 2.49 28.83
C PRO A 322 -11.71 3.00 29.51
N PHE A 323 -11.74 3.21 30.84
CA PHE A 323 -10.58 3.70 31.61
C PHE A 323 -9.77 2.59 32.29
N LYS A 324 -10.22 1.32 32.21
CA LYS A 324 -9.44 0.18 32.69
C LYS A 324 -8.71 -0.48 31.52
N PRO A 325 -7.36 -0.68 31.63
CA PRO A 325 -6.62 -1.44 30.64
C PRO A 325 -7.24 -2.85 30.52
N ARG A 326 -7.61 -3.24 29.32
CA ARG A 326 -8.11 -4.58 29.03
C ARG A 326 -6.92 -5.52 28.82
N LYS A 327 -7.02 -6.74 29.37
CA LYS A 327 -6.02 -7.78 29.11
C LYS A 327 -6.11 -8.21 27.63
N VAL A 328 -5.01 -8.10 26.90
CA VAL A 328 -4.90 -8.63 25.55
C VAL A 328 -4.92 -10.16 25.62
N LEU A 329 -5.64 -10.79 24.71
CA LEU A 329 -5.69 -12.24 24.59
C LEU A 329 -4.68 -12.69 23.54
N CYS A 330 -3.61 -13.31 23.99
CA CYS A 330 -2.78 -14.17 23.17
C CYS A 330 -3.25 -15.60 23.40
N ASP A 331 -3.82 -16.22 22.40
CA ASP A 331 -4.30 -17.61 22.51
C ASP A 331 -3.11 -18.58 22.37
N ALA A 332 -2.52 -18.91 23.50
CA ALA A 332 -1.39 -19.82 23.55
C ALA A 332 -1.69 -21.24 23.00
N THR A 333 -2.98 -21.60 22.83
CA THR A 333 -3.36 -22.90 22.25
C THR A 333 -3.30 -22.88 20.71
N ARG A 334 -3.37 -21.70 20.10
CA ARG A 334 -3.26 -21.50 18.65
C ARG A 334 -1.79 -21.38 18.21
N VAL A 335 -0.90 -20.98 19.10
CA VAL A 335 0.51 -20.78 18.76
C VAL A 335 1.20 -22.11 18.51
N ARG A 336 1.31 -22.52 17.25
CA ARG A 336 1.94 -23.78 16.83
C ARG A 336 3.45 -23.64 16.59
N ARG A 337 3.92 -22.47 16.16
CA ARG A 337 5.35 -22.08 16.00
C ARG A 337 6.13 -22.90 14.98
N ASP A 338 5.46 -23.59 14.08
CA ASP A 338 6.06 -24.54 13.16
C ASP A 338 6.06 -24.09 11.69
N ALA A 339 5.35 -22.99 11.34
CA ALA A 339 5.28 -22.53 9.98
C ALA A 339 6.54 -21.79 9.53
N ALA A 340 7.11 -20.93 10.39
CA ALA A 340 8.36 -20.23 10.12
C ALA A 340 9.06 -19.84 11.42
N THR A 341 10.39 -19.99 11.48
CA THR A 341 11.23 -19.59 12.61
C THR A 341 12.37 -18.71 12.13
N ILE A 342 12.94 -17.90 13.03
CA ILE A 342 14.16 -17.13 12.77
C ILE A 342 15.17 -17.38 13.90
N ASP A 343 16.46 -17.14 13.59
CA ASP A 343 17.58 -17.36 14.52
C ASP A 343 18.14 -16.05 15.09
N GLY A 344 17.47 -14.92 14.81
CA GLY A 344 17.83 -13.57 15.21
C GLY A 344 17.47 -12.55 14.15
N HIS A 345 18.04 -11.36 14.28
CA HIS A 345 17.93 -10.28 13.29
C HIS A 345 19.19 -9.41 13.33
N GLU A 346 19.42 -8.67 12.24
CA GLU A 346 20.50 -7.69 12.14
C GLU A 346 20.00 -6.37 11.61
N ASP A 347 20.59 -5.27 12.11
CA ASP A 347 20.38 -3.93 11.62
C ASP A 347 21.29 -3.64 10.41
N VAL A 348 20.76 -2.95 9.42
CA VAL A 348 21.54 -2.38 8.34
C VAL A 348 22.19 -1.08 8.82
N LYS A 349 23.45 -0.83 8.45
CA LYS A 349 24.16 0.42 8.82
C LYS A 349 23.30 1.63 8.39
N PRO A 350 22.84 2.47 9.33
CA PRO A 350 22.05 3.64 9.05
C PRO A 350 22.83 4.67 8.20
N GLY A 351 22.11 5.40 7.32
CA GLY A 351 22.70 6.38 6.42
C GLY A 351 23.51 5.79 5.25
N SER A 352 23.42 4.48 5.01
CA SER A 352 24.13 3.82 3.91
C SER A 352 23.19 3.05 2.99
N GLU A 353 22.89 3.60 1.82
CA GLU A 353 22.20 2.89 0.75
C GLU A 353 23.05 1.75 0.16
N VAL A 354 24.39 1.85 0.25
CA VAL A 354 25.30 0.76 -0.12
C VAL A 354 25.10 -0.45 0.77
N ALA A 355 24.99 -0.24 2.10
CA ALA A 355 24.72 -1.32 3.04
C ALA A 355 23.32 -1.90 2.80
N LEU A 356 22.33 -1.04 2.56
CA LEU A 356 20.96 -1.44 2.26
C LEU A 356 20.88 -2.28 0.97
N MET A 357 21.57 -1.85 -0.11
CA MET A 357 21.69 -2.60 -1.35
C MET A 357 22.27 -4.01 -1.11
N LYS A 358 23.35 -4.11 -0.32
CA LYS A 358 23.97 -5.40 0.00
C LYS A 358 23.07 -6.32 0.81
N ALA A 359 22.23 -5.77 1.70
CA ALA A 359 21.26 -6.54 2.45
C ALA A 359 20.14 -7.05 1.53
N VAL A 360 19.54 -6.16 0.75
CA VAL A 360 18.47 -6.51 -0.20
C VAL A 360 18.93 -7.49 -1.28
N ALA A 361 20.19 -7.43 -1.69
CA ALA A 361 20.74 -8.41 -2.64
C ALA A 361 20.71 -9.86 -2.10
N LYS A 362 20.57 -10.04 -0.79
CA LYS A 362 20.53 -11.37 -0.15
C LYS A 362 19.12 -11.83 0.20
N GLN A 363 18.23 -10.91 0.61
CA GLN A 363 16.85 -11.18 1.04
C GLN A 363 16.01 -9.91 1.09
N PRO A 364 14.67 -9.99 1.16
CA PRO A 364 13.81 -8.85 1.50
C PRO A 364 14.15 -8.26 2.88
N VAL A 365 14.08 -6.93 3.02
CA VAL A 365 14.52 -6.18 4.20
C VAL A 365 13.38 -5.29 4.72
N SER A 366 13.10 -5.36 6.01
CA SER A 366 12.19 -4.43 6.69
C SER A 366 12.80 -3.05 6.76
N VAL A 367 12.05 -2.01 6.38
CA VAL A 367 12.49 -0.62 6.45
C VAL A 367 11.39 0.27 7.03
N ALA A 368 11.79 1.33 7.73
CA ALA A 368 10.89 2.39 8.14
C ALA A 368 11.06 3.60 7.22
N ILE A 369 9.93 4.25 6.86
CA ILE A 369 9.89 5.43 6.01
C ILE A 369 8.97 6.49 6.62
N GLN A 370 9.05 7.72 6.14
CA GLN A 370 8.02 8.73 6.33
C GLN A 370 7.03 8.64 5.18
N ALA A 371 5.76 8.38 5.49
CA ALA A 371 4.70 8.18 4.51
C ALA A 371 3.51 9.13 4.69
N ASN A 372 3.63 10.12 5.57
CA ASN A 372 2.54 11.03 5.95
C ASN A 372 2.29 12.17 4.94
N HIS A 373 2.84 12.12 3.75
CA HIS A 373 2.60 13.11 2.69
C HIS A 373 1.36 12.74 1.86
N LEU A 374 0.58 13.73 1.43
CA LEU A 374 -0.63 13.49 0.63
C LEU A 374 -0.32 12.84 -0.72
N ASP A 375 0.78 13.24 -1.38
CA ASP A 375 1.24 12.60 -2.61
C ASP A 375 1.56 11.11 -2.39
N PHE A 376 2.07 10.75 -1.21
CA PHE A 376 2.31 9.34 -0.87
C PHE A 376 1.00 8.57 -0.68
N GLN A 377 0.00 9.17 0.01
CA GLN A 377 -1.35 8.58 0.14
C GLN A 377 -1.97 8.26 -1.22
N LEU A 378 -1.82 9.17 -2.19
CA LEU A 378 -2.46 9.13 -3.51
C LEU A 378 -1.51 8.68 -4.64
N TYR A 379 -0.33 8.16 -4.30
CA TYR A 379 0.62 7.63 -5.29
C TYR A 379 -0.02 6.52 -6.12
N SER A 380 0.18 6.57 -7.46
CA SER A 380 -0.31 5.55 -8.39
C SER A 380 0.77 4.92 -9.25
N GLY A 381 1.91 5.56 -9.43
CA GLY A 381 2.99 4.96 -10.20
C GLY A 381 4.16 5.88 -10.53
N GLY A 382 5.19 5.30 -11.12
CA GLY A 382 6.44 5.99 -11.44
C GLY A 382 7.45 5.99 -10.28
N VAL A 383 8.59 6.62 -10.47
CA VAL A 383 9.62 6.71 -9.42
C VAL A 383 9.35 7.92 -8.53
N PHE A 384 8.90 7.66 -7.30
CA PHE A 384 8.59 8.71 -6.33
C PHE A 384 9.87 9.44 -5.91
N SER A 385 9.94 10.72 -6.24
CA SER A 385 11.13 11.57 -6.08
C SER A 385 10.85 12.87 -5.33
N ASP A 386 9.73 12.96 -4.58
CA ASP A 386 9.43 14.16 -3.80
C ASP A 386 10.19 14.18 -2.47
N ILE A 387 11.22 15.01 -2.39
CA ILE A 387 12.05 15.20 -1.19
C ILE A 387 11.26 15.76 0.01
N ASN A 388 10.07 16.35 -0.24
CA ASN A 388 9.20 16.84 0.83
C ASN A 388 8.52 15.71 1.60
N CYS A 389 8.65 14.45 1.17
CA CYS A 389 8.17 13.33 1.98
C CYS A 389 8.86 13.28 3.35
N GLY A 390 10.05 13.88 3.49
CA GLY A 390 10.74 14.04 4.77
C GLY A 390 11.45 12.78 5.27
N THR A 391 11.81 12.78 6.57
CA THR A 391 12.58 11.70 7.20
C THR A 391 12.12 11.38 8.63
N GLN A 392 10.94 11.85 9.03
CA GLN A 392 10.32 11.51 10.30
C GLN A 392 9.55 10.21 10.15
N LEU A 393 10.21 9.10 10.41
CA LEU A 393 9.69 7.76 10.16
C LEU A 393 8.36 7.53 10.90
N ASP A 394 7.35 7.02 10.18
CA ASP A 394 6.00 6.76 10.68
C ASP A 394 5.34 5.49 10.11
N HIS A 395 6.01 4.81 9.17
CA HIS A 395 5.46 3.66 8.46
C HIS A 395 6.50 2.58 8.22
N GLY A 396 6.16 1.33 8.56
CA GLY A 396 6.97 0.14 8.28
C GLY A 396 6.55 -0.52 6.97
N VAL A 397 7.52 -0.80 6.09
CA VAL A 397 7.31 -1.42 4.77
C VAL A 397 8.40 -2.44 4.47
N LEU A 398 8.27 -3.21 3.38
CA LEU A 398 9.26 -4.20 2.98
C LEU A 398 9.98 -3.78 1.70
N LEU A 399 11.30 -3.66 1.77
CA LEU A 399 12.16 -3.47 0.61
C LEU A 399 12.42 -4.82 -0.06
N VAL A 400 11.95 -4.99 -1.31
CA VAL A 400 11.97 -6.26 -2.04
C VAL A 400 12.88 -6.27 -3.25
N GLY A 401 13.55 -5.16 -3.53
CA GLY A 401 14.44 -5.09 -4.67
C GLY A 401 14.90 -3.68 -5.01
N TYR A 402 15.66 -3.58 -6.08
CA TYR A 402 16.15 -2.35 -6.66
C TYR A 402 16.41 -2.52 -8.16
N GLY A 403 16.39 -1.42 -8.88
CA GLY A 403 16.67 -1.42 -10.31
C GLY A 403 16.85 -0.02 -10.86
N THR A 404 17.07 0.06 -12.18
CA THR A 404 17.20 1.31 -12.92
C THR A 404 16.11 1.35 -13.99
N ASP A 405 15.36 2.45 -14.05
CA ASP A 405 14.35 2.69 -15.08
C ASP A 405 15.01 3.30 -16.31
N TYR A 406 15.44 2.45 -17.22
CA TYR A 406 16.10 2.91 -18.46
C TYR A 406 15.11 3.52 -19.45
N ASP A 407 13.83 3.26 -19.31
CA ASP A 407 12.78 3.83 -20.16
C ASP A 407 12.51 5.29 -19.79
N VAL A 408 12.81 5.66 -18.54
CA VAL A 408 12.63 7.01 -18.03
C VAL A 408 13.95 7.52 -17.41
N ASN A 409 14.73 8.27 -18.18
CA ASN A 409 15.96 8.97 -17.77
C ASN A 409 17.06 8.14 -17.06
N GLY A 410 16.91 6.81 -16.94
CA GLY A 410 17.87 5.97 -16.23
C GLY A 410 17.85 6.19 -14.71
N THR A 411 16.70 6.49 -14.13
CA THR A 411 16.55 6.74 -12.70
C THR A 411 16.65 5.46 -11.89
N ASP A 412 17.48 5.49 -10.87
CA ASP A 412 17.68 4.38 -9.93
C ASP A 412 16.60 4.40 -8.84
N TYR A 413 16.03 3.22 -8.51
CA TYR A 413 14.95 3.11 -7.57
C TYR A 413 15.00 1.87 -6.68
N TRP A 414 14.42 1.99 -5.50
CA TRP A 414 14.05 0.91 -4.61
C TRP A 414 12.65 0.40 -4.94
N ILE A 415 12.43 -0.92 -4.85
CA ILE A 415 11.12 -1.55 -4.98
C ILE A 415 10.60 -1.87 -3.58
N VAL A 416 9.53 -1.21 -3.16
CA VAL A 416 8.99 -1.28 -1.80
C VAL A 416 7.58 -1.87 -1.83
N LYS A 417 7.36 -2.97 -1.11
CA LYS A 417 6.04 -3.57 -0.87
C LYS A 417 5.35 -2.85 0.28
N ASN A 418 4.14 -2.37 0.04
CA ASN A 418 3.28 -1.76 1.05
C ASN A 418 2.22 -2.75 1.58
N SER A 419 1.45 -2.33 2.58
CA SER A 419 0.38 -3.09 3.23
C SER A 419 -0.99 -2.39 3.16
N TRP A 420 -1.28 -1.70 2.04
CA TRP A 420 -2.53 -0.95 1.82
C TRP A 420 -3.37 -1.49 0.65
N SER A 421 -3.41 -2.82 0.45
CA SER A 421 -4.04 -3.48 -0.70
C SER A 421 -3.24 -3.33 -2.00
N ASP A 422 -3.50 -4.23 -2.93
CA ASP A 422 -3.04 -4.20 -4.32
C ASP A 422 -3.68 -3.08 -5.17
N LYS A 423 -4.66 -2.35 -4.61
CA LYS A 423 -5.34 -1.20 -5.24
C LYS A 423 -4.68 0.14 -4.90
N TRP A 424 -3.57 0.14 -4.20
CA TRP A 424 -2.74 1.30 -3.94
C TRP A 424 -1.43 1.21 -4.74
N GLY A 425 -0.97 2.34 -5.30
CA GLY A 425 0.30 2.41 -6.01
C GLY A 425 0.39 1.50 -7.23
N GLU A 426 1.55 0.93 -7.46
CA GLU A 426 1.83 -0.06 -8.52
C GLU A 426 1.53 -1.47 -8.00
N ASP A 427 0.26 -1.89 -8.07
CA ASP A 427 -0.21 -3.18 -7.53
C ASP A 427 0.17 -3.43 -6.06
N GLY A 428 0.11 -2.38 -5.24
CA GLY A 428 0.49 -2.41 -3.82
C GLY A 428 1.96 -2.11 -3.54
N TYR A 429 2.73 -1.74 -4.55
CA TYR A 429 4.14 -1.36 -4.46
C TYR A 429 4.35 0.12 -4.74
N ILE A 430 5.49 0.64 -4.30
CA ILE A 430 6.01 1.95 -4.67
C ILE A 430 7.47 1.83 -5.09
N ARG A 431 7.88 2.61 -6.08
CA ARG A 431 9.28 2.81 -6.43
C ARG A 431 9.76 4.12 -5.84
N LEU A 432 10.78 4.07 -4.98
CA LEU A 432 11.38 5.23 -4.35
C LEU A 432 12.74 5.54 -4.99
N ALA A 433 12.99 6.80 -5.37
CA ALA A 433 14.26 7.22 -5.92
C ALA A 433 15.42 6.96 -4.95
N THR A 434 16.63 6.73 -5.46
CA THR A 434 17.84 6.55 -4.66
C THR A 434 18.72 7.81 -4.63
N GLY A 435 19.74 7.81 -3.77
CA GLY A 435 20.75 8.87 -3.74
C GLY A 435 20.30 10.16 -3.08
N VAL A 436 19.21 10.17 -2.35
CA VAL A 436 18.66 11.36 -1.68
C VAL A 436 19.19 11.48 -0.25
N ALA A 437 20.15 12.40 -0.07
CA ALA A 437 20.70 12.70 1.25
C ALA A 437 19.71 13.44 2.18
N PRO A 438 19.85 13.32 3.51
CA PRO A 438 20.90 12.54 4.20
C PRO A 438 20.47 11.13 4.60
N ARG A 439 19.26 10.69 4.26
CA ARG A 439 18.66 9.44 4.80
C ARG A 439 18.01 8.55 3.75
N GLY A 440 18.26 8.83 2.47
CA GLY A 440 17.52 8.24 1.37
C GLY A 440 16.11 8.85 1.22
N MET A 441 15.44 8.51 0.12
CA MET A 441 14.06 8.99 -0.13
C MET A 441 13.13 8.56 1.01
N CYS A 442 12.36 9.51 1.54
CA CYS A 442 11.45 9.30 2.69
C CYS A 442 12.14 8.69 3.92
N GLY A 443 13.47 8.83 4.07
CA GLY A 443 14.23 8.30 5.20
C GLY A 443 14.53 6.81 5.15
N ILE A 444 14.35 6.13 4.01
CA ILE A 444 14.47 4.66 3.86
C ILE A 444 15.77 4.05 4.36
N ALA A 445 16.87 4.81 4.33
CA ALA A 445 18.17 4.35 4.82
C ALA A 445 18.41 4.64 6.31
N SER A 446 17.39 5.09 7.06
CA SER A 446 17.55 5.46 8.47
C SER A 446 17.40 4.29 9.43
N MET A 447 16.45 3.41 9.15
CA MET A 447 16.12 2.27 10.01
C MET A 447 15.69 1.10 9.13
N ALA A 448 16.61 0.17 8.97
CA ALA A 448 16.42 -1.05 8.19
C ALA A 448 16.97 -2.22 8.96
N SER A 449 16.24 -3.32 9.01
CA SER A 449 16.65 -4.56 9.67
C SER A 449 16.12 -5.79 8.94
N TYR A 450 16.70 -6.94 9.16
CA TYR A 450 16.29 -8.18 8.50
C TYR A 450 16.48 -9.39 9.43
N PRO A 451 15.56 -10.38 9.34
CA PRO A 451 15.66 -11.60 10.12
C PRO A 451 16.78 -12.51 9.59
N LEU A 452 17.40 -13.27 10.50
CA LEU A 452 18.39 -14.29 10.19
C LEU A 452 17.77 -15.67 10.22
N LYS A 453 18.17 -16.52 9.26
CA LYS A 453 17.80 -17.93 9.22
C LYS A 453 18.98 -18.75 8.72
N ASN A 454 19.50 -19.62 9.59
CA ASN A 454 20.62 -20.50 9.25
C ASN A 454 20.13 -21.72 8.48
N THR A 455 20.70 -21.99 7.33
CA THR A 455 20.37 -23.16 6.52
C THR A 455 20.72 -24.48 7.21
N THR A 456 21.65 -24.48 8.16
CA THR A 456 22.03 -25.65 8.95
C THR A 456 20.90 -26.12 9.87
N THR A 457 20.17 -25.20 10.50
CA THR A 457 19.03 -25.49 11.37
C THR A 457 17.86 -26.13 10.59
N VAL A 458 17.69 -25.76 9.33
CA VAL A 458 16.65 -26.32 8.43
C VAL A 458 16.98 -27.77 8.08
N LEU A 459 18.26 -28.09 7.82
CA LEU A 459 18.70 -29.45 7.52
C LEU A 459 18.58 -30.38 8.75
N GLU A 460 18.89 -29.90 9.94
CA GLU A 460 18.74 -30.66 11.18
C GLU A 460 17.29 -30.95 11.53
N ALA A 461 16.38 -29.96 11.34
CA ALA A 461 14.95 -30.16 11.55
C ALA A 461 14.33 -31.13 10.52
N ALA A 462 14.78 -31.08 9.27
CA ALA A 462 14.34 -32.01 8.22
C ALA A 462 14.87 -33.45 8.41
N LEU A 463 15.97 -33.62 9.12
CA LEU A 463 16.53 -34.93 9.45
C LEU A 463 15.93 -35.52 10.75
N ALA A 464 15.27 -34.68 11.56
CA ALA A 464 14.62 -35.07 12.81
C ALA A 464 13.12 -35.38 12.67
N ALA A 465 12.50 -35.05 11.53
CA ALA A 465 11.12 -35.32 11.18
C ALA A 465 11.00 -36.56 10.28
#